data_2db57436cfed2563c7ab38044b4e2f0f
#
_entry.id   2db57436cfed2563c7ab38044b4e2f0f
#
_cell.length_a   1.000
_cell.length_b   1.000
_cell.length_c   1.000
_cell.angle_alpha   90.00
_cell.angle_beta   90.00
_cell.angle_gamma   90.00
#
_symmetry.space_group_name_H-M   'P 1'
#
loop_
_entity.id
_entity.type
_entity.pdbx_description
1 polymer ?
#
loop_
_entity_poly.entity_id
_entity_poly.type
_entity_poly.pdbx_seq_one_letter_code
_entity_poly.pdbx_strand_id
1 'polypeptide(L)'
;LCDRRQRQMCIRDRNAEACAQCNQCAMVCPHACIRPFLIKDGTEVPFETKAATGKEFAGYKFRMQVSPLDCSGCGNCADICPAKAKGALTMTSLASCEEAENANWNFCLELPDPDVEFNHNTVKNSQFLQPLFEFSGACAGCGETPYIKLVTQLYGDRMMIANATGCSSIYGGSAPTV
;
A
#
# COMPACT_ATOMS: atom_id res chain seq x y z
N LEU A 1 17.07 -7.97 -13.06
CA LEU A 1 16.91 -7.42 -11.71
C LEU A 1 17.16 -5.92 -11.80
N CYS A 2 16.11 -5.12 -11.68
CA CYS A 2 16.24 -3.68 -11.65
C CYS A 2 17.04 -3.30 -10.40
N ASP A 3 18.21 -2.69 -10.59
CA ASP A 3 19.05 -2.26 -9.47
C ASP A 3 18.23 -1.25 -8.63
N ARG A 4 17.96 -1.60 -7.39
CA ARG A 4 17.22 -0.76 -6.44
C ARG A 4 17.87 0.63 -6.27
N ARG A 5 19.18 0.75 -6.54
CA ARG A 5 19.93 2.01 -6.48
C ARG A 5 19.63 2.97 -7.62
N GLN A 6 19.03 2.49 -8.72
CA GLN A 6 18.63 3.32 -9.86
C GLN A 6 17.22 3.91 -9.74
N ARG A 7 16.50 3.63 -8.65
CA ARG A 7 15.21 4.22 -8.41
C ARG A 7 15.38 5.69 -8.06
N GLN A 8 14.99 6.53 -8.98
CA GLN A 8 15.10 7.97 -8.81
C GLN A 8 13.87 8.61 -8.13
N MET A 9 12.76 7.87 -8.01
CA MET A 9 11.49 8.44 -7.56
C MET A 9 10.72 7.48 -6.65
N CYS A 10 10.16 8.02 -5.57
CA CYS A 10 9.13 7.36 -4.77
C CYS A 10 7.98 8.34 -4.51
N ILE A 11 6.90 7.86 -3.91
CA ILE A 11 5.81 8.76 -3.47
C ILE A 11 6.19 9.33 -2.11
N ARG A 12 6.37 10.64 -2.04
CA ARG A 12 6.62 11.32 -0.77
C ARG A 12 5.46 12.17 -0.30
N ASP A 13 5.01 13.09 -1.15
CA ASP A 13 4.05 14.08 -0.70
C ASP A 13 2.63 13.55 -0.78
N ARG A 14 2.07 13.40 0.39
CA ARG A 14 0.68 13.08 0.60
C ARG A 14 0.03 14.25 1.27
N ASN A 15 -0.67 15.02 0.49
CA ASN A 15 -1.53 16.05 1.04
C ASN A 15 -2.74 15.36 1.69
N ALA A 16 -2.69 15.22 3.02
CA ALA A 16 -3.74 14.57 3.80
C ALA A 16 -5.10 15.27 3.61
N GLU A 17 -5.12 16.59 3.47
CA GLU A 17 -6.33 17.37 3.24
C GLU A 17 -6.97 17.09 1.87
N ALA A 18 -6.14 16.92 0.83
CA ALA A 18 -6.62 16.60 -0.51
C ALA A 18 -7.02 15.12 -0.68
N CYS A 19 -6.57 14.24 0.22
CA CYS A 19 -6.81 12.80 0.11
C CYS A 19 -8.30 12.46 0.34
N ALA A 20 -8.90 11.79 -0.66
CA ALA A 20 -10.29 11.31 -0.60
C ALA A 20 -10.45 10.00 0.21
N GLN A 21 -9.37 9.40 0.72
CA GLN A 21 -9.36 8.14 1.45
C GLN A 21 -10.05 6.98 0.70
N CYS A 22 -9.95 6.96 -0.63
CA CYS A 22 -10.60 5.94 -1.47
C CYS A 22 -9.80 4.64 -1.61
N ASN A 23 -8.53 4.63 -1.17
CA ASN A 23 -7.59 3.50 -1.20
C ASN A 23 -7.28 2.92 -2.60
N GLN A 24 -7.68 3.59 -3.69
CA GLN A 24 -7.37 3.15 -5.05
C GLN A 24 -5.85 3.05 -5.30
N CYS A 25 -5.08 3.95 -4.72
CA CYS A 25 -3.61 3.91 -4.81
C CYS A 25 -3.01 2.65 -4.18
N ALA A 26 -3.54 2.20 -3.05
CA ALA A 26 -3.16 0.93 -2.43
C ALA A 26 -3.59 -0.25 -3.30
N MET A 27 -4.81 -0.20 -3.85
CA MET A 27 -5.36 -1.25 -4.70
C MET A 27 -4.49 -1.53 -5.92
N VAL A 28 -4.05 -0.50 -6.64
CA VAL A 28 -3.26 -0.66 -7.89
C VAL A 28 -1.76 -0.86 -7.67
N CYS A 29 -1.29 -0.80 -6.43
CA CYS A 29 0.13 -0.98 -6.17
C CYS A 29 0.56 -2.44 -6.39
N PRO A 30 1.47 -2.72 -7.34
CA PRO A 30 1.86 -4.08 -7.68
C PRO A 30 2.70 -4.78 -6.61
N HIS A 31 3.24 -4.02 -5.65
CA HIS A 31 4.15 -4.53 -4.63
C HIS A 31 3.63 -4.33 -3.21
N ALA A 32 2.39 -3.86 -3.03
CA ALA A 32 1.81 -3.52 -1.74
C ALA A 32 2.63 -2.52 -0.91
N CYS A 33 3.40 -1.65 -1.58
CA CYS A 33 4.29 -0.68 -0.94
C CYS A 33 3.56 0.56 -0.41
N ILE A 34 2.34 0.83 -0.86
CA ILE A 34 1.51 1.92 -0.34
C ILE A 34 0.27 1.32 0.32
N ARG A 35 0.07 1.65 1.59
CA ARG A 35 -0.99 1.06 2.42
C ARG A 35 -1.72 2.11 3.24
N PRO A 36 -3.05 1.96 3.41
CA PRO A 36 -3.81 2.73 4.38
C PRO A 36 -3.66 2.13 5.77
N PHE A 37 -3.49 2.98 6.76
CA PHE A 37 -3.46 2.61 8.18
C PHE A 37 -4.57 3.34 8.93
N LEU A 38 -5.21 2.62 9.83
CA LEU A 38 -6.18 3.15 10.79
C LEU A 38 -5.50 3.22 12.15
N ILE A 39 -5.46 4.41 12.72
CA ILE A 39 -4.76 4.73 13.95
C ILE A 39 -5.79 5.15 14.97
N LYS A 40 -5.85 4.51 16.12
CA LYS A 40 -6.81 4.84 17.17
C LYS A 40 -6.60 6.27 17.67
N ASP A 41 -7.69 7.00 17.88
CA ASP A 41 -7.60 8.35 18.45
C ASP A 41 -6.89 8.34 19.80
N GLY A 42 -6.03 9.35 20.02
CA GLY A 42 -5.18 9.41 21.21
C GLY A 42 -3.80 8.78 21.04
N THR A 43 -3.54 8.02 19.97
CA THR A 43 -2.19 7.55 19.67
C THR A 43 -1.33 8.72 19.17
N GLU A 44 -0.18 8.95 19.82
CA GLU A 44 0.82 9.91 19.35
C GLU A 44 1.54 9.35 18.11
N VAL A 45 1.64 10.17 17.08
CA VAL A 45 2.24 9.78 15.80
C VAL A 45 3.21 10.84 15.30
N PRO A 46 4.32 10.47 14.66
CA PRO A 46 5.35 11.40 14.19
C PRO A 46 4.99 12.10 12.87
N PHE A 47 3.79 11.91 12.34
CA PHE A 47 3.37 12.39 11.03
C PHE A 47 1.92 12.90 11.03
N GLU A 48 1.55 13.61 9.98
CA GLU A 48 0.18 14.12 9.80
C GLU A 48 -0.82 12.99 9.54
N THR A 49 -1.98 13.12 10.17
CA THR A 49 -3.12 12.21 10.02
C THR A 49 -4.40 13.00 9.82
N LYS A 50 -5.42 12.36 9.26
CA LYS A 50 -6.76 12.94 9.10
C LYS A 50 -7.79 11.99 9.71
N ALA A 51 -8.92 12.52 10.20
CA ALA A 51 -10.01 11.66 10.66
C ALA A 51 -10.41 10.66 9.56
N ALA A 52 -10.57 9.40 9.94
CA ALA A 52 -10.98 8.35 9.00
C ALA A 52 -12.43 8.61 8.55
N THR A 53 -12.70 8.42 7.25
CA THR A 53 -14.03 8.59 6.68
C THR A 53 -14.80 7.27 6.69
N GLY A 54 -16.03 7.29 7.17
CA GLY A 54 -16.90 6.13 7.34
C GLY A 54 -17.40 6.07 8.78
N LYS A 55 -18.67 5.73 8.96
CA LYS A 55 -19.27 5.64 10.30
C LYS A 55 -18.62 4.53 11.15
N GLU A 56 -18.22 3.46 10.46
CA GLU A 56 -17.53 2.31 11.03
C GLU A 56 -16.13 2.64 11.59
N PHE A 57 -15.51 3.71 11.08
CA PHE A 57 -14.17 4.15 11.49
C PHE A 57 -14.17 5.33 12.48
N ALA A 58 -15.31 5.58 13.13
CA ALA A 58 -15.38 6.61 14.16
C ALA A 58 -14.39 6.31 15.30
N GLY A 59 -13.60 7.32 15.71
CA GLY A 59 -12.53 7.15 16.70
C GLY A 59 -11.21 6.67 16.13
N TYR A 60 -11.08 6.67 14.79
CA TYR A 60 -9.83 6.37 14.11
C TYR A 60 -9.37 7.55 13.25
N LYS A 61 -8.06 7.69 13.14
CA LYS A 61 -7.36 8.54 12.17
C LYS A 61 -6.87 7.70 11.01
N PHE A 62 -6.81 8.32 9.85
CA PHE A 62 -6.35 7.71 8.61
C PHE A 62 -4.96 8.22 8.24
N ARG A 63 -4.11 7.29 7.85
CA ARG A 63 -2.82 7.57 7.21
C ARG A 63 -2.64 6.68 5.98
N MET A 64 -2.25 7.27 4.86
CA MET A 64 -1.72 6.52 3.72
C MET A 64 -0.19 6.53 3.84
N GLN A 65 0.45 5.39 3.98
CA GLN A 65 1.91 5.28 4.15
C GLN A 65 2.53 4.50 3.00
N VAL A 66 3.76 4.84 2.64
CA VAL A 66 4.54 4.16 1.62
C VAL A 66 5.81 3.56 2.23
N SER A 67 6.18 2.35 1.77
CA SER A 67 7.53 1.82 1.94
C SER A 67 8.44 2.39 0.86
N PRO A 68 9.35 3.32 1.16
CA PRO A 68 10.19 3.94 0.14
C PRO A 68 11.20 2.96 -0.45
N LEU A 69 11.68 2.01 0.36
CA LEU A 69 12.68 1.03 -0.06
C LEU A 69 12.12 -0.03 -1.01
N ASP A 70 10.85 -0.35 -0.91
CA ASP A 70 10.18 -1.37 -1.73
C ASP A 70 9.42 -0.78 -2.92
N CYS A 71 9.17 0.53 -2.90
CA CYS A 71 8.49 1.22 -3.99
C CYS A 71 9.31 1.17 -5.28
N SER A 72 8.75 0.66 -6.36
CA SER A 72 9.39 0.58 -7.68
C SER A 72 9.38 1.90 -8.48
N GLY A 73 8.73 2.95 -7.96
CA GLY A 73 8.62 4.25 -8.63
C GLY A 73 7.75 4.26 -9.90
N CYS A 74 6.86 3.29 -10.07
CA CYS A 74 6.09 3.13 -11.31
C CYS A 74 5.04 4.23 -11.58
N GLY A 75 4.61 4.97 -10.58
CA GLY A 75 3.65 6.08 -10.72
C GLY A 75 2.17 5.70 -10.76
N ASN A 76 1.79 4.42 -10.88
CA ASN A 76 0.40 3.98 -11.02
C ASN A 76 -0.55 4.57 -9.96
N CYS A 77 -0.09 4.67 -8.72
CA CYS A 77 -0.88 5.20 -7.60
C CYS A 77 -1.14 6.72 -7.72
N ALA A 78 -0.16 7.47 -8.23
CA ALA A 78 -0.34 8.90 -8.49
C ALA A 78 -1.28 9.13 -9.69
N ASP A 79 -1.19 8.27 -10.72
CA ASP A 79 -2.02 8.38 -11.91
C ASP A 79 -3.49 8.06 -11.67
N ILE A 80 -3.79 7.01 -10.90
CA ILE A 80 -5.17 6.63 -10.58
C ILE A 80 -5.86 7.57 -9.58
N CYS A 81 -5.09 8.41 -8.88
CA CYS A 81 -5.62 9.21 -7.79
C CYS A 81 -6.70 10.20 -8.27
N PRO A 82 -7.94 10.14 -7.77
CA PRO A 82 -8.99 11.08 -8.17
C PRO A 82 -8.70 12.51 -7.73
N ALA A 83 -7.84 12.70 -6.74
CA ALA A 83 -7.38 14.01 -6.28
C ALA A 83 -6.00 14.40 -6.85
N LYS A 84 -5.59 13.81 -7.98
CA LYS A 84 -4.32 14.10 -8.66
C LYS A 84 -4.12 15.59 -8.93
N ALA A 85 -5.16 16.28 -9.43
CA ALA A 85 -5.11 17.71 -9.70
C ALA A 85 -4.90 18.58 -8.44
N LYS A 86 -5.19 18.04 -7.25
CA LYS A 86 -4.98 18.71 -5.96
C LYS A 86 -3.65 18.31 -5.29
N GLY A 87 -2.81 17.55 -5.98
CA GLY A 87 -1.53 17.11 -5.45
C GLY A 87 -1.64 16.15 -4.26
N ALA A 88 -2.69 15.31 -4.21
CA ALA A 88 -2.86 14.37 -3.09
C ALA A 88 -1.75 13.33 -2.99
N LEU A 89 -1.17 12.94 -4.14
CA LEU A 89 0.00 12.07 -4.24
C LEU A 89 0.96 12.64 -5.29
N THR A 90 2.22 12.84 -4.92
CA THR A 90 3.27 13.36 -5.80
C THR A 90 4.48 12.44 -5.79
N MET A 91 5.08 12.26 -6.97
CA MET A 91 6.32 11.52 -7.11
C MET A 91 7.50 12.45 -6.83
N THR A 92 8.43 12.02 -5.97
CA THR A 92 9.62 12.79 -5.58
C THR A 92 10.88 11.92 -5.63
N SER A 93 12.05 12.53 -5.49
CA SER A 93 13.30 11.80 -5.42
C SER A 93 13.35 10.92 -4.17
N LEU A 94 13.73 9.66 -4.34
CA LEU A 94 13.90 8.72 -3.22
C LEU A 94 14.86 9.29 -2.17
N ALA A 95 16.00 9.81 -2.59
CA ALA A 95 17.03 10.34 -1.69
C ALA A 95 16.53 11.47 -0.77
N SER A 96 15.46 12.18 -1.17
CA SER A 96 14.89 13.27 -0.36
C SER A 96 13.90 12.82 0.72
N CYS A 97 13.46 11.55 0.68
CA CYS A 97 12.38 11.06 1.55
C CYS A 97 12.69 9.73 2.25
N GLU A 98 13.75 9.03 1.84
CA GLU A 98 14.03 7.66 2.25
C GLU A 98 14.03 7.49 3.76
N GLU A 99 14.84 8.26 4.47
CA GLU A 99 15.02 8.10 5.92
C GLU A 99 13.71 8.37 6.69
N ALA A 100 13.08 9.50 6.42
CA ALA A 100 11.85 9.89 7.12
C ALA A 100 10.68 8.94 6.81
N GLU A 101 10.49 8.59 5.54
CA GLU A 101 9.37 7.72 5.16
C GLU A 101 9.59 6.26 5.57
N ASN A 102 10.84 5.81 5.65
CA ASN A 102 11.16 4.48 6.18
C ASN A 102 10.90 4.40 7.68
N ALA A 103 11.25 5.44 8.43
CA ALA A 103 10.91 5.53 9.86
C ALA A 103 9.38 5.52 10.08
N ASN A 104 8.66 6.31 9.30
CA ASN A 104 7.19 6.35 9.34
C ASN A 104 6.56 5.00 8.95
N TRP A 105 7.13 4.31 7.97
CA TRP A 105 6.66 2.99 7.56
C TRP A 105 6.83 1.95 8.68
N ASN A 106 8.00 1.89 9.28
CA ASN A 106 8.28 0.97 10.39
C ASN A 106 7.35 1.25 11.58
N PHE A 107 7.15 2.51 11.93
CA PHE A 107 6.16 2.90 12.95
C PHE A 107 4.75 2.39 12.61
N CYS A 108 4.31 2.53 11.37
CA CYS A 108 2.99 2.07 10.96
C CYS A 108 2.83 0.54 11.02
N LEU A 109 3.91 -0.22 10.80
CA LEU A 109 3.89 -1.69 10.91
C LEU A 109 3.78 -2.19 12.35
N GLU A 110 4.19 -1.39 13.33
CA GLU A 110 4.08 -1.70 14.76
C GLU A 110 2.71 -1.35 15.35
N LEU A 111 1.86 -0.67 14.58
CA LEU A 111 0.51 -0.34 15.05
C LEU A 111 -0.34 -1.61 15.21
N PRO A 112 -1.15 -1.68 16.27
CA PRO A 112 -2.09 -2.78 16.43
C PRO A 112 -3.14 -2.76 15.30
N ASP A 113 -3.60 -3.95 14.93
CA ASP A 113 -4.72 -4.06 14.01
C ASP A 113 -5.95 -3.32 14.54
N PRO A 114 -6.73 -2.67 13.66
CA PRO A 114 -7.92 -1.94 14.08
C PRO A 114 -8.96 -2.90 14.64
N ASP A 115 -9.39 -2.66 15.87
CA ASP A 115 -10.47 -3.40 16.54
C ASP A 115 -11.84 -2.85 16.07
N VAL A 116 -12.15 -3.06 14.79
CA VAL A 116 -13.40 -2.62 14.18
C VAL A 116 -13.83 -3.57 13.07
N GLU A 117 -15.09 -3.97 13.11
CA GLU A 117 -15.69 -4.74 12.03
C GLU A 117 -16.15 -3.81 10.90
N PHE A 118 -15.77 -4.13 9.67
CA PHE A 118 -16.16 -3.38 8.49
C PHE A 118 -16.41 -4.31 7.29
N ASN A 119 -17.23 -3.84 6.36
CA ASN A 119 -17.54 -4.60 5.15
C ASN A 119 -16.33 -4.61 4.20
N HIS A 120 -15.73 -5.76 3.98
CA HIS A 120 -14.55 -5.96 3.12
C HIS A 120 -14.86 -5.94 1.61
N ASN A 121 -16.13 -5.92 1.20
CA ASN A 121 -16.55 -6.04 -0.20
C ASN A 121 -16.45 -4.73 -1.00
N THR A 122 -15.79 -3.72 -0.49
CA THR A 122 -15.55 -2.46 -1.20
C THR A 122 -14.05 -2.28 -1.44
N VAL A 123 -13.68 -1.61 -2.54
CA VAL A 123 -12.27 -1.30 -2.84
C VAL A 123 -11.59 -0.58 -1.66
N LYS A 124 -12.28 0.40 -1.07
CA LYS A 124 -11.76 1.15 0.06
C LYS A 124 -11.44 0.23 1.24
N ASN A 125 -12.39 -0.57 1.65
CA ASN A 125 -12.29 -1.32 2.89
C ASN A 125 -11.41 -2.57 2.74
N SER A 126 -11.43 -3.22 1.57
CA SER A 126 -10.55 -4.37 1.31
C SER A 126 -9.07 -4.06 1.50
N GLN A 127 -8.67 -2.81 1.27
CA GLN A 127 -7.27 -2.41 1.37
C GLN A 127 -6.78 -2.16 2.81
N PHE A 128 -7.68 -2.16 3.80
CA PHE A 128 -7.28 -2.19 5.22
C PHE A 128 -6.90 -3.60 5.68
N LEU A 129 -7.23 -4.64 4.90
CA LEU A 129 -6.79 -6.00 5.20
C LEU A 129 -5.29 -6.15 4.94
N GLN A 130 -4.64 -6.97 5.76
CA GLN A 130 -3.23 -7.32 5.57
C GLN A 130 -3.01 -7.90 4.17
N PRO A 131 -2.11 -7.35 3.35
CA PRO A 131 -1.75 -7.97 2.09
C PRO A 131 -0.92 -9.24 2.37
N LEU A 132 -1.41 -10.38 1.89
CA LEU A 132 -0.71 -11.67 2.03
C LEU A 132 0.19 -11.96 0.82
N PHE A 133 0.18 -11.09 -0.16
CA PHE A 133 1.08 -11.09 -1.31
C PHE A 133 1.67 -9.69 -1.47
N GLU A 134 2.94 -9.55 -1.14
CA GLU A 134 3.63 -8.26 -1.06
C GLU A 134 5.09 -8.37 -1.49
N PHE A 135 5.70 -7.25 -1.84
CA PHE A 135 7.12 -7.10 -2.18
C PHE A 135 7.61 -8.13 -3.20
N SER A 136 6.73 -8.55 -4.10
CA SER A 136 7.03 -9.52 -5.15
C SER A 136 8.16 -9.03 -6.07
N GLY A 137 8.87 -9.95 -6.71
CA GLY A 137 9.87 -9.64 -7.72
C GLY A 137 9.30 -9.22 -9.08
N ALA A 138 8.01 -8.90 -9.16
CA ALA A 138 7.33 -8.49 -10.38
C ALA A 138 7.85 -7.16 -10.93
N CYS A 139 7.54 -6.87 -12.19
CA CYS A 139 7.94 -5.64 -12.87
C CYS A 139 7.36 -4.39 -12.21
N ALA A 140 8.05 -3.27 -12.33
CA ALA A 140 7.51 -1.96 -11.97
C ALA A 140 6.22 -1.71 -12.78
N GLY A 141 5.11 -1.39 -12.07
CA GLY A 141 3.82 -1.19 -12.71
C GLY A 141 3.13 -2.45 -13.21
N CYS A 142 3.50 -3.64 -12.73
CA CYS A 142 2.86 -4.89 -13.10
C CYS A 142 1.34 -4.79 -12.95
N GLY A 143 0.60 -5.20 -13.99
CA GLY A 143 -0.86 -5.16 -14.00
C GLY A 143 -1.52 -6.41 -13.41
N GLU A 144 -0.76 -7.47 -13.12
CA GLU A 144 -1.28 -8.74 -12.61
C GLU A 144 -1.26 -8.81 -11.08
N THR A 145 -0.16 -8.40 -10.47
CA THR A 145 0.05 -8.56 -9.02
C THR A 145 -0.95 -7.83 -8.13
N PRO A 146 -1.55 -6.69 -8.51
CA PRO A 146 -2.64 -6.09 -7.73
C PRO A 146 -3.86 -7.00 -7.57
N TYR A 147 -4.19 -7.80 -8.59
CA TYR A 147 -5.29 -8.77 -8.53
C TYR A 147 -4.97 -9.93 -7.61
N ILE A 148 -3.75 -10.46 -7.67
CA ILE A 148 -3.28 -11.52 -6.77
C ILE A 148 -3.33 -11.02 -5.31
N LYS A 149 -2.82 -9.83 -5.07
CA LYS A 149 -2.89 -9.19 -3.74
C LYS A 149 -4.33 -9.12 -3.23
N LEU A 150 -5.26 -8.59 -4.03
CA LEU A 150 -6.66 -8.48 -3.63
C LEU A 150 -7.29 -9.84 -3.33
N VAL A 151 -7.07 -10.82 -4.18
CA VAL A 151 -7.60 -12.18 -3.99
C VAL A 151 -7.05 -12.79 -2.70
N THR A 152 -5.75 -12.61 -2.42
CA THR A 152 -5.15 -13.11 -1.17
C THR A 152 -5.61 -12.34 0.05
N GLN A 153 -5.86 -11.03 -0.04
CA GLN A 153 -6.45 -10.26 1.06
C GLN A 153 -7.86 -10.75 1.44
N LEU A 154 -8.67 -11.15 0.45
CA LEU A 154 -10.06 -11.56 0.67
C LEU A 154 -10.23 -13.04 1.00
N TYR A 155 -9.35 -13.90 0.49
CA TYR A 155 -9.53 -15.34 0.51
C TYR A 155 -8.27 -16.13 0.87
N GLY A 156 -7.14 -15.48 1.14
CA GLY A 156 -5.84 -16.13 1.32
C GLY A 156 -5.77 -17.15 2.44
N ASP A 157 -6.60 -16.98 3.47
CA ASP A 157 -6.75 -17.90 4.61
C ASP A 157 -7.30 -19.29 4.22
N ARG A 158 -7.98 -19.41 3.08
CA ARG A 158 -8.70 -20.61 2.65
C ARG A 158 -8.56 -20.97 1.18
N MET A 159 -7.77 -20.22 0.43
CA MET A 159 -7.56 -20.48 -1.00
C MET A 159 -6.46 -21.52 -1.23
N MET A 160 -6.62 -22.32 -2.27
CA MET A 160 -5.58 -23.19 -2.80
C MET A 160 -5.08 -22.63 -4.12
N ILE A 161 -3.77 -22.54 -4.28
CA ILE A 161 -3.13 -21.96 -5.45
C ILE A 161 -2.48 -23.04 -6.29
N ALA A 162 -2.79 -23.05 -7.59
CA ALA A 162 -2.11 -23.88 -8.59
C ALA A 162 -1.67 -22.99 -9.73
N ASN A 163 -0.37 -22.94 -10.00
CA ASN A 163 0.22 -22.10 -11.03
C ASN A 163 0.63 -22.91 -12.26
N ALA A 164 0.46 -22.30 -13.42
CA ALA A 164 1.15 -22.74 -14.65
C ALA A 164 2.46 -21.96 -14.82
N THR A 165 3.29 -22.39 -15.76
CA THR A 165 4.55 -21.68 -16.10
C THR A 165 4.26 -20.27 -16.61
N GLY A 166 4.92 -19.28 -16.03
CA GLY A 166 4.75 -17.85 -16.35
C GLY A 166 5.31 -16.97 -15.27
N CYS A 167 4.94 -15.69 -15.27
CA CYS A 167 5.39 -14.74 -14.25
C CYS A 167 5.00 -15.17 -12.83
N SER A 168 3.79 -15.70 -12.67
CA SER A 168 3.29 -16.14 -11.36
C SER A 168 4.10 -17.28 -10.74
N SER A 169 4.73 -18.14 -11.54
CA SER A 169 5.64 -19.17 -11.04
C SER A 169 7.02 -18.62 -10.65
N ILE A 170 7.38 -17.43 -11.10
CA ILE A 170 8.67 -16.80 -10.82
C ILE A 170 8.61 -15.96 -9.56
N TYR A 171 7.60 -15.09 -9.43
CA TYR A 171 7.48 -14.18 -8.29
C TYR A 171 6.59 -14.70 -7.16
N GLY A 172 5.83 -15.73 -7.38
CA GLY A 172 4.82 -16.23 -6.45
C GLY A 172 4.97 -17.69 -6.04
N GLY A 173 6.10 -18.35 -6.25
CA GLY A 173 6.15 -19.74 -5.87
C GLY A 173 7.35 -20.56 -6.34
N SER A 174 8.49 -19.96 -6.60
CA SER A 174 9.71 -20.73 -6.90
C SER A 174 10.43 -21.14 -5.63
N ALA A 175 10.38 -22.42 -5.27
CA ALA A 175 11.26 -22.95 -4.23
C ALA A 175 12.74 -22.74 -4.64
N PRO A 176 13.65 -22.34 -3.73
CA PRO A 176 13.47 -22.20 -2.28
C PRO A 176 13.12 -20.79 -1.79
N THR A 177 12.65 -19.92 -2.66
CA THR A 177 12.51 -18.47 -2.39
C THR A 177 11.08 -18.06 -1.97
N VAL A 178 10.25 -18.99 -1.58
CA VAL A 178 8.90 -18.73 -1.07
C VAL A 178 8.82 -19.11 0.38
#